data_5a3c4633a3af634e08a544eb931d4e4f
#
_entry.id   5a3c4633a3af634e08a544eb931d4e4f
#
_cell.length_a   1.000
_cell.length_b   1.000
_cell.length_c   1.000
_cell.angle_alpha   90.00
_cell.angle_beta   90.00
_cell.angle_gamma   90.00
#
_symmetry.space_group_name_H-M   'P 1'
#
loop_
_entity.id
_entity.type
_entity.pdbx_description
1 polymer ?
#
loop_
_entity_poly.entity_id
_entity_poly.type
_entity_poly.pdbx_seq_one_letter_code
_entity_poly.pdbx_strand_id
1 'polypeptide(L)'
;HPKVFGGILSRRNNEKDTEDINNYEIPTIDLVIVDLYPFEKTVESGESENNIIEKIDIGGVSLIRAAAKNFKDVICVSSKDDYNNFINLLEKNSGEFDEITRRKYAARAFNISSHYDTAIFNYFNNEKNTYKSSFINGKSLRYGENPHQNGIYFGDFDSLFDQLNGKELSYNNFLDIDSAVNLMSEFKSDLPTFAILKHNNACGISTRKSVLAAYQGALAGDPISAFGGILICNKTIDHASSEEINKLFCEVVIAPGYDKDAFELLKSKKNRIILKLKNNNLSKKIVRTCLNGILFQDKDNKTDSIEDFSIPTVKKPSDKETEDLIFASKICKHTKSNTIVLAKNKQLISSGTGQTSRVDALKQAIEKSKNFNFNLDGSVMASDAFFPFPDCVEIAHNQG
;
A
#
# COMPACT_ATOMS: atom_id res chain seq x y z
N HIS A 1 -0.68 -23.98 -36.34
CA HIS A 1 -0.35 -24.41 -37.71
C HIS A 1 0.62 -23.42 -38.34
N PRO A 2 1.65 -23.84 -39.12
CA PRO A 2 2.65 -22.93 -39.71
C PRO A 2 2.05 -21.78 -40.55
N LYS A 3 0.97 -22.03 -41.26
CA LYS A 3 0.29 -20.99 -42.06
C LYS A 3 -0.28 -19.86 -41.20
N VAL A 4 -0.72 -20.12 -39.95
CA VAL A 4 -1.21 -19.06 -39.06
C VAL A 4 -0.07 -18.13 -38.70
N PHE A 5 1.05 -18.68 -38.19
CA PHE A 5 2.22 -17.87 -37.84
C PHE A 5 2.87 -17.21 -39.08
N GLY A 6 2.87 -17.90 -40.23
CA GLY A 6 3.30 -17.31 -41.49
C GLY A 6 2.49 -16.08 -41.85
N GLY A 7 1.15 -16.16 -41.76
CA GLY A 7 0.27 -15.04 -42.05
C GLY A 7 0.41 -13.86 -41.08
N ILE A 8 0.72 -14.13 -39.82
CA ILE A 8 0.97 -13.08 -38.79
C ILE A 8 2.36 -12.46 -38.93
N LEU A 9 3.39 -13.25 -39.19
CA LEU A 9 4.79 -12.81 -39.15
C LEU A 9 5.29 -12.25 -40.50
N SER A 10 4.59 -12.47 -41.61
CA SER A 10 4.99 -11.99 -42.92
C SER A 10 4.96 -10.46 -43.00
N ARG A 11 6.08 -9.90 -43.45
CA ARG A 11 6.26 -8.46 -43.66
C ARG A 11 5.74 -8.11 -45.07
N ARG A 12 4.76 -7.20 -45.14
CA ARG A 12 4.07 -6.85 -46.39
C ARG A 12 5.00 -6.20 -47.42
N ASN A 13 6.06 -5.53 -46.97
CA ASN A 13 7.04 -4.84 -47.83
C ASN A 13 8.33 -5.66 -48.04
N ASN A 14 8.29 -6.99 -47.84
CA ASN A 14 9.45 -7.86 -48.03
C ASN A 14 9.17 -8.85 -49.17
N GLU A 15 9.97 -8.79 -50.22
CA GLU A 15 9.79 -9.60 -51.42
C GLU A 15 9.82 -11.10 -51.13
N LYS A 16 10.78 -11.56 -50.31
CA LYS A 16 10.90 -12.96 -49.92
C LYS A 16 9.69 -13.46 -49.13
N ASP A 17 9.21 -12.67 -48.19
CA ASP A 17 8.03 -13.02 -47.36
C ASP A 17 6.79 -13.10 -48.28
N THR A 18 6.68 -12.21 -49.26
CA THR A 18 5.59 -12.18 -50.24
C THR A 18 5.65 -13.40 -51.18
N GLU A 19 6.85 -13.78 -51.63
CA GLU A 19 7.06 -15.00 -52.41
C GLU A 19 6.68 -16.26 -51.65
N ASP A 20 7.11 -16.38 -50.37
CA ASP A 20 6.77 -17.51 -49.49
C ASP A 20 5.25 -17.61 -49.27
N ILE A 21 4.57 -16.47 -49.00
CA ILE A 21 3.12 -16.42 -48.82
C ILE A 21 2.40 -16.96 -50.06
N ASN A 22 2.81 -16.53 -51.25
CA ASN A 22 2.21 -16.97 -52.50
C ASN A 22 2.49 -18.45 -52.81
N ASN A 23 3.74 -18.89 -52.65
CA ASN A 23 4.17 -20.27 -52.93
C ASN A 23 3.50 -21.29 -52.02
N TYR A 24 3.25 -20.93 -50.75
CA TYR A 24 2.64 -21.82 -49.75
C TYR A 24 1.18 -21.55 -49.49
N GLU A 25 0.55 -20.65 -50.25
CA GLU A 25 -0.86 -20.25 -50.09
C GLU A 25 -1.20 -19.87 -48.66
N ILE A 26 -0.40 -18.97 -48.06
CA ILE A 26 -0.58 -18.52 -46.68
C ILE A 26 -1.49 -17.30 -46.66
N PRO A 27 -2.64 -17.33 -45.94
CA PRO A 27 -3.48 -16.16 -45.81
C PRO A 27 -2.80 -15.11 -44.93
N THR A 28 -2.80 -13.87 -45.38
CA THR A 28 -2.30 -12.76 -44.56
C THR A 28 -3.28 -12.46 -43.40
N ILE A 29 -2.76 -12.15 -42.20
CA ILE A 29 -3.53 -11.82 -41.02
C ILE A 29 -3.18 -10.39 -40.60
N ASP A 30 -4.18 -9.51 -40.60
CA ASP A 30 -4.01 -8.08 -40.26
C ASP A 30 -4.37 -7.76 -38.83
N LEU A 31 -5.21 -8.61 -38.18
CA LEU A 31 -5.70 -8.43 -36.83
C LEU A 31 -5.64 -9.74 -36.05
N VAL A 32 -5.08 -9.67 -34.84
CA VAL A 32 -5.05 -10.78 -33.88
C VAL A 32 -5.74 -10.33 -32.60
N ILE A 33 -6.81 -11.03 -32.22
CA ILE A 33 -7.54 -10.80 -30.95
C ILE A 33 -7.41 -12.06 -30.12
N VAL A 34 -6.76 -11.96 -28.98
CA VAL A 34 -6.51 -13.10 -28.08
C VAL A 34 -6.56 -12.66 -26.63
N ASP A 35 -7.39 -13.33 -25.83
CA ASP A 35 -7.36 -13.25 -24.38
C ASP A 35 -6.65 -14.46 -23.80
N LEU A 36 -5.76 -14.24 -22.84
CA LEU A 36 -5.07 -15.31 -22.15
C LEU A 36 -6.00 -15.98 -21.10
N TYR A 37 -5.72 -17.22 -20.76
CA TYR A 37 -6.38 -17.89 -19.66
C TYR A 37 -6.14 -17.14 -18.34
N PRO A 38 -7.14 -17.12 -17.41
CA PRO A 38 -7.06 -16.35 -16.16
C PRO A 38 -6.19 -17.04 -15.11
N PHE A 39 -4.89 -17.18 -15.36
CA PHE A 39 -3.94 -17.89 -14.52
C PHE A 39 -3.92 -17.37 -13.08
N GLU A 40 -3.75 -16.05 -12.90
CA GLU A 40 -3.68 -15.43 -11.57
C GLU A 40 -4.95 -15.66 -10.75
N LYS A 41 -6.14 -15.48 -11.35
CA LYS A 41 -7.42 -15.74 -10.69
C LYS A 41 -7.58 -17.19 -10.27
N THR A 42 -7.04 -18.12 -11.08
CA THR A 42 -7.06 -19.55 -10.75
C THR A 42 -6.13 -19.87 -9.58
N VAL A 43 -4.97 -19.23 -9.51
CA VAL A 43 -4.07 -19.33 -8.34
C VAL A 43 -4.73 -18.76 -7.08
N GLU A 44 -5.33 -17.56 -7.18
CA GLU A 44 -6.00 -16.88 -6.07
C GLU A 44 -7.21 -17.66 -5.53
N SER A 45 -7.92 -18.40 -6.38
CA SER A 45 -9.07 -19.22 -5.98
C SER A 45 -8.68 -20.48 -5.20
N GLY A 46 -7.37 -20.81 -5.12
CA GLY A 46 -6.88 -21.98 -4.39
C GLY A 46 -7.20 -23.31 -5.08
N GLU A 47 -7.33 -23.30 -6.40
CA GLU A 47 -7.51 -24.51 -7.21
C GLU A 47 -6.35 -25.50 -7.07
N SER A 48 -6.55 -26.76 -7.49
CA SER A 48 -5.50 -27.76 -7.51
C SER A 48 -4.34 -27.35 -8.44
N GLU A 49 -3.11 -27.80 -8.13
CA GLU A 49 -1.94 -27.52 -8.95
C GLU A 49 -2.14 -27.92 -10.42
N ASN A 50 -2.77 -29.06 -10.68
CA ASN A 50 -3.08 -29.50 -12.05
C ASN A 50 -4.00 -28.50 -12.76
N ASN A 51 -5.03 -28.00 -12.09
CA ASN A 51 -5.95 -27.01 -12.66
C ASN A 51 -5.26 -25.68 -12.93
N ILE A 52 -4.33 -25.28 -12.07
CA ILE A 52 -3.52 -24.08 -12.25
C ILE A 52 -2.60 -24.22 -13.46
N ILE A 53 -1.89 -25.35 -13.58
CA ILE A 53 -0.98 -25.62 -14.71
C ILE A 53 -1.73 -25.62 -16.04
N GLU A 54 -2.94 -26.21 -16.10
CA GLU A 54 -3.79 -26.19 -17.30
C GLU A 54 -4.23 -24.78 -17.73
N LYS A 55 -4.07 -23.77 -16.87
CA LYS A 55 -4.30 -22.36 -17.21
C LYS A 55 -3.06 -21.62 -17.69
N ILE A 56 -1.94 -22.30 -17.90
CA ILE A 56 -0.77 -21.73 -18.56
C ILE A 56 -1.03 -21.74 -20.07
N ASP A 57 -1.28 -20.56 -20.59
CA ASP A 57 -1.56 -20.37 -22.03
C ASP A 57 -0.27 -20.51 -22.86
N ILE A 58 -0.28 -21.42 -23.82
CA ILE A 58 0.83 -21.62 -24.74
C ILE A 58 0.54 -20.99 -26.11
N GLY A 59 -0.65 -21.26 -26.65
CA GLY A 59 -1.01 -20.83 -28.01
C GLY A 59 -1.29 -19.34 -28.08
N GLY A 60 -2.11 -18.83 -27.20
CA GLY A 60 -2.51 -17.42 -27.17
C GLY A 60 -1.34 -16.48 -26.94
N VAL A 61 -0.48 -16.76 -25.95
CA VAL A 61 0.72 -15.94 -25.69
C VAL A 61 1.66 -15.93 -26.89
N SER A 62 1.79 -17.05 -27.61
CA SER A 62 2.61 -17.14 -28.82
C SER A 62 2.05 -16.27 -29.96
N LEU A 63 0.73 -16.27 -30.16
CA LEU A 63 0.06 -15.43 -31.17
C LEU A 63 0.18 -13.94 -30.83
N ILE A 64 -0.03 -13.56 -29.59
CA ILE A 64 0.14 -12.19 -29.09
C ILE A 64 1.55 -11.68 -29.41
N ARG A 65 2.59 -12.48 -29.08
CA ARG A 65 3.98 -12.09 -29.30
C ARG A 65 4.33 -12.00 -30.78
N ALA A 66 3.81 -12.90 -31.62
CA ALA A 66 4.02 -12.88 -33.06
C ALA A 66 3.42 -11.61 -33.68
N ALA A 67 2.16 -11.31 -33.39
CA ALA A 67 1.47 -10.13 -33.87
C ALA A 67 2.13 -8.82 -33.42
N ALA A 68 2.45 -8.71 -32.12
CA ALA A 68 3.13 -7.55 -31.57
C ALA A 68 4.53 -7.35 -32.18
N LYS A 69 5.27 -8.42 -32.48
CA LYS A 69 6.55 -8.34 -33.18
C LYS A 69 6.40 -7.75 -34.58
N ASN A 70 5.35 -8.13 -35.34
CA ASN A 70 5.06 -7.63 -36.67
C ASN A 70 4.08 -6.44 -36.65
N PHE A 71 4.17 -5.56 -35.66
CA PHE A 71 3.23 -4.44 -35.49
C PHE A 71 3.13 -3.48 -36.65
N LYS A 72 4.10 -3.45 -37.56
CA LYS A 72 4.03 -2.63 -38.78
C LYS A 72 2.90 -3.06 -39.71
N ASP A 73 2.61 -4.35 -39.70
CA ASP A 73 1.65 -4.95 -40.62
C ASP A 73 0.41 -5.52 -39.88
N VAL A 74 0.54 -5.86 -38.62
CA VAL A 74 -0.50 -6.53 -37.81
C VAL A 74 -0.83 -5.74 -36.56
N ILE A 75 -2.12 -5.60 -36.23
CA ILE A 75 -2.56 -5.06 -34.97
C ILE A 75 -2.95 -6.19 -34.03
N CYS A 76 -2.58 -6.07 -32.74
CA CYS A 76 -2.85 -7.08 -31.71
C CYS A 76 -3.72 -6.52 -30.60
N VAL A 77 -4.89 -7.09 -30.36
CA VAL A 77 -5.75 -6.80 -29.20
C VAL A 77 -5.63 -7.96 -28.22
N SER A 78 -5.00 -7.72 -27.08
CA SER A 78 -4.56 -8.76 -26.14
C SER A 78 -5.31 -8.75 -24.79
N SER A 79 -6.35 -7.92 -24.65
CA SER A 79 -7.19 -7.84 -23.46
C SER A 79 -8.61 -7.44 -23.81
N LYS A 80 -9.58 -8.03 -23.11
CA LYS A 80 -11.00 -7.64 -23.16
C LYS A 80 -11.25 -6.19 -22.81
N ASP A 81 -10.43 -5.61 -21.96
CA ASP A 81 -10.52 -4.20 -21.56
C ASP A 81 -10.31 -3.24 -22.73
N ASP A 82 -9.62 -3.69 -23.77
CA ASP A 82 -9.37 -2.90 -24.97
C ASP A 82 -10.48 -3.01 -26.04
N TYR A 83 -11.43 -3.96 -25.93
CA TYR A 83 -12.40 -4.25 -26.99
C TYR A 83 -13.24 -3.04 -27.38
N ASN A 84 -13.87 -2.38 -26.41
CA ASN A 84 -14.72 -1.22 -26.70
C ASN A 84 -13.92 -0.07 -27.35
N ASN A 85 -12.71 0.19 -26.85
CA ASN A 85 -11.84 1.21 -27.42
C ASN A 85 -11.40 0.83 -28.84
N PHE A 86 -11.10 -0.45 -29.07
CA PHE A 86 -10.69 -0.94 -30.37
C PHE A 86 -11.82 -0.90 -31.39
N ILE A 87 -13.05 -1.30 -31.01
CA ILE A 87 -14.23 -1.24 -31.88
C ILE A 87 -14.48 0.21 -32.32
N ASN A 88 -14.51 1.15 -31.39
CA ASN A 88 -14.69 2.57 -31.72
C ASN A 88 -13.58 3.10 -32.67
N LEU A 89 -12.35 2.64 -32.48
CA LEU A 89 -11.23 3.04 -33.31
C LEU A 89 -11.30 2.40 -34.72
N LEU A 90 -11.75 1.14 -34.81
CA LEU A 90 -11.96 0.40 -36.05
C LEU A 90 -13.03 1.08 -36.90
N GLU A 91 -14.17 1.44 -36.31
CA GLU A 91 -15.26 2.14 -36.99
C GLU A 91 -14.84 3.53 -37.47
N LYS A 92 -14.21 4.32 -36.55
CA LYS A 92 -13.76 5.68 -36.87
C LYS A 92 -12.78 5.73 -38.06
N ASN A 93 -11.89 4.74 -38.15
CA ASN A 93 -10.81 4.72 -39.13
C ASN A 93 -11.10 3.79 -40.33
N SER A 94 -12.34 3.26 -40.47
CA SER A 94 -12.72 2.33 -41.52
C SER A 94 -11.79 1.11 -41.65
N GLY A 95 -11.24 0.65 -40.52
CA GLY A 95 -10.33 -0.50 -40.45
C GLY A 95 -8.86 -0.18 -40.74
N GLU A 96 -8.51 1.06 -41.06
CA GLU A 96 -7.13 1.47 -41.32
C GLU A 96 -6.49 2.02 -40.05
N PHE A 97 -5.23 1.64 -39.77
CA PHE A 97 -4.47 2.07 -38.61
C PHE A 97 -3.08 2.56 -39.04
N ASP A 98 -2.66 3.69 -38.48
CA ASP A 98 -1.30 4.18 -38.63
C ASP A 98 -0.29 3.37 -37.80
N GLU A 99 0.99 3.54 -38.07
CA GLU A 99 2.06 2.83 -37.37
C GLU A 99 2.10 3.21 -35.89
N ILE A 100 1.75 4.43 -35.53
CA ILE A 100 1.73 4.90 -34.12
C ILE A 100 0.69 4.11 -33.30
N THR A 101 -0.51 3.95 -33.88
CA THR A 101 -1.58 3.16 -33.26
C THR A 101 -1.17 1.70 -33.12
N ARG A 102 -0.63 1.08 -34.20
CA ARG A 102 -0.16 -0.31 -34.16
C ARG A 102 0.95 -0.52 -33.11
N ARG A 103 1.92 0.40 -33.02
CA ARG A 103 2.97 0.37 -32.00
C ARG A 103 2.41 0.46 -30.58
N LYS A 104 1.36 1.26 -30.36
CA LYS A 104 0.67 1.37 -29.07
C LYS A 104 0.03 0.04 -28.66
N TYR A 105 -0.64 -0.64 -29.60
CA TYR A 105 -1.22 -1.96 -29.34
C TYR A 105 -0.15 -3.04 -29.14
N ALA A 106 0.98 -2.96 -29.85
CA ALA A 106 2.11 -3.87 -29.63
C ALA A 106 2.72 -3.68 -28.21
N ALA A 107 2.86 -2.44 -27.75
CA ALA A 107 3.32 -2.17 -26.40
C ALA A 107 2.36 -2.76 -25.33
N ARG A 108 1.04 -2.63 -25.55
CA ARG A 108 0.03 -3.25 -24.68
C ARG A 108 0.12 -4.78 -24.68
N ALA A 109 0.29 -5.38 -25.87
CA ALA A 109 0.45 -6.82 -26.03
C ALA A 109 1.67 -7.36 -25.26
N PHE A 110 2.80 -6.67 -25.32
CA PHE A 110 3.98 -7.03 -24.53
C PHE A 110 3.80 -6.75 -23.03
N ASN A 111 3.04 -5.73 -22.65
CA ASN A 111 2.70 -5.49 -21.24
C ASN A 111 1.90 -6.68 -20.66
N ILE A 112 0.86 -7.14 -21.39
CA ILE A 112 0.05 -8.30 -20.99
C ILE A 112 0.89 -9.57 -20.92
N SER A 113 1.65 -9.91 -21.97
CA SER A 113 2.43 -11.14 -22.00
C SER A 113 3.54 -11.18 -20.93
N SER A 114 4.21 -10.05 -20.67
CA SER A 114 5.26 -9.98 -19.65
C SER A 114 4.69 -10.06 -18.23
N HIS A 115 3.52 -9.48 -18.00
CA HIS A 115 2.80 -9.60 -16.72
C HIS A 115 2.40 -11.06 -16.47
N TYR A 116 1.81 -11.70 -17.48
CA TYR A 116 1.41 -13.10 -17.45
C TYR A 116 2.59 -14.04 -17.12
N ASP A 117 3.72 -13.87 -17.84
CA ASP A 117 4.94 -14.65 -17.59
C ASP A 117 5.52 -14.34 -16.20
N THR A 118 5.38 -13.11 -15.69
CA THR A 118 5.80 -12.76 -14.33
C THR A 118 4.96 -13.46 -13.27
N ALA A 119 3.65 -13.57 -13.47
CA ALA A 119 2.77 -14.30 -12.57
C ALA A 119 3.09 -15.79 -12.55
N ILE A 120 3.30 -16.40 -13.70
CA ILE A 120 3.71 -17.82 -13.82
C ILE A 120 5.06 -18.04 -13.15
N PHE A 121 6.05 -17.19 -13.44
CA PHE A 121 7.36 -17.26 -12.80
C PHE A 121 7.25 -17.21 -11.28
N ASN A 122 6.49 -16.27 -10.72
CA ASN A 122 6.33 -16.12 -9.28
C ASN A 122 5.60 -17.31 -8.64
N TYR A 123 4.71 -17.99 -9.37
CA TYR A 123 4.07 -19.23 -8.90
C TYR A 123 5.07 -20.38 -8.74
N PHE A 124 5.99 -20.57 -9.69
CA PHE A 124 6.99 -21.64 -9.65
C PHE A 124 8.25 -21.26 -8.87
N ASN A 125 8.50 -19.96 -8.66
CA ASN A 125 9.78 -19.51 -8.11
C ASN A 125 9.89 -19.76 -6.61
N ASN A 126 10.79 -20.65 -6.23
CA ASN A 126 11.20 -20.91 -4.86
C ASN A 126 12.59 -20.31 -4.53
N GLU A 127 13.25 -19.65 -5.47
CA GLU A 127 14.57 -19.08 -5.29
C GLU A 127 14.49 -17.66 -4.70
N LYS A 128 15.36 -17.39 -3.72
CA LYS A 128 15.38 -16.09 -3.02
C LYS A 128 16.11 -14.98 -3.77
N ASN A 129 16.90 -15.34 -4.80
CA ASN A 129 17.82 -14.41 -5.47
C ASN A 129 17.26 -13.77 -6.74
N THR A 130 16.03 -14.10 -7.11
CA THR A 130 15.37 -13.50 -8.27
C THR A 130 14.08 -12.82 -7.83
N TYR A 131 13.95 -11.54 -8.19
CA TYR A 131 12.75 -10.75 -7.94
C TYR A 131 12.15 -10.27 -9.24
N LYS A 132 10.87 -10.56 -9.45
CA LYS A 132 10.05 -10.01 -10.54
C LYS A 132 8.75 -9.46 -9.97
N SER A 133 8.40 -8.27 -10.43
CA SER A 133 7.14 -7.61 -10.09
C SER A 133 6.61 -6.91 -11.34
N SER A 134 5.32 -6.98 -11.55
CA SER A 134 4.66 -6.34 -12.68
C SER A 134 3.31 -5.76 -12.24
N PHE A 135 3.03 -4.55 -12.70
CA PHE A 135 1.76 -3.86 -12.51
C PHE A 135 1.27 -3.41 -13.89
N ILE A 136 0.06 -3.80 -14.26
CA ILE A 136 -0.50 -3.51 -15.60
C ILE A 136 -0.97 -2.06 -15.68
N ASN A 137 -1.69 -1.62 -14.65
CA ASN A 137 -2.37 -0.33 -14.63
C ASN A 137 -1.87 0.54 -13.48
N GLY A 138 -1.58 1.80 -13.80
CA GLY A 138 -1.25 2.81 -12.81
C GLY A 138 -2.28 3.93 -12.82
N LYS A 139 -2.62 4.45 -11.64
CA LYS A 139 -3.45 5.63 -11.46
C LYS A 139 -2.54 6.85 -11.35
N SER A 140 -2.61 7.77 -12.33
CA SER A 140 -1.91 9.04 -12.26
C SER A 140 -2.42 9.85 -11.08
N LEU A 141 -1.51 10.39 -10.30
CA LEU A 141 -1.79 11.28 -9.19
C LEU A 141 -1.59 12.72 -9.65
N ARG A 142 -2.15 13.65 -8.91
CA ARG A 142 -2.02 15.09 -9.23
C ARG A 142 -0.56 15.55 -9.33
N TYR A 143 0.32 15.01 -8.47
CA TYR A 143 1.77 15.18 -8.47
C TYR A 143 2.39 14.10 -7.54
N GLY A 144 3.70 13.98 -7.50
CA GLY A 144 4.43 13.11 -6.59
C GLY A 144 4.49 13.68 -5.16
N GLU A 145 5.60 13.48 -4.47
CA GLU A 145 5.80 14.05 -3.13
C GLU A 145 5.77 15.58 -3.17
N ASN A 146 6.30 16.18 -4.23
CA ASN A 146 6.33 17.63 -4.46
C ASN A 146 5.62 17.98 -5.78
N PRO A 147 5.09 19.24 -5.90
CA PRO A 147 4.28 19.66 -7.06
C PRO A 147 4.96 19.56 -8.43
N HIS A 148 6.28 19.59 -8.49
CA HIS A 148 7.06 19.48 -9.74
C HIS A 148 7.34 18.03 -10.17
N GLN A 149 6.95 17.06 -9.35
CA GLN A 149 7.20 15.62 -9.61
C GLN A 149 5.92 14.97 -10.13
N ASN A 150 6.06 14.10 -11.13
CA ASN A 150 4.97 13.22 -11.54
C ASN A 150 4.84 12.07 -10.55
N GLY A 151 3.60 11.76 -10.16
CA GLY A 151 3.28 10.64 -9.29
C GLY A 151 2.31 9.67 -9.97
N ILE A 152 2.52 8.38 -9.79
CA ILE A 152 1.62 7.32 -10.24
C ILE A 152 1.54 6.29 -9.13
N TYR A 153 0.34 5.86 -8.78
CA TYR A 153 0.10 4.74 -7.89
C TYR A 153 -0.15 3.48 -8.71
N PHE A 154 0.62 2.44 -8.45
CA PHE A 154 0.44 1.10 -9.01
C PHE A 154 -0.02 0.15 -7.91
N GLY A 155 -1.24 -0.32 -7.99
CA GLY A 155 -1.84 -1.24 -7.03
C GLY A 155 -3.37 -1.23 -7.13
N ASP A 156 -4.00 -2.16 -6.43
CA ASP A 156 -5.45 -2.27 -6.32
C ASP A 156 -5.92 -1.64 -5.00
N PHE A 157 -6.10 -0.32 -5.01
CA PHE A 157 -6.59 0.41 -3.86
C PHE A 157 -8.01 0.01 -3.48
N ASP A 158 -8.85 -0.27 -4.48
CA ASP A 158 -10.26 -0.58 -4.29
C ASP A 158 -10.48 -1.96 -3.64
N SER A 159 -9.50 -2.87 -3.70
CA SER A 159 -9.55 -4.12 -2.94
C SER A 159 -9.41 -3.90 -1.43
N LEU A 160 -8.70 -2.86 -1.02
CA LEU A 160 -8.44 -2.53 0.38
C LEU A 160 -9.48 -1.57 0.97
N PHE A 161 -9.98 -0.63 0.18
CA PHE A 161 -10.83 0.47 0.65
C PHE A 161 -12.03 0.73 -0.25
N ASP A 162 -13.11 1.21 0.38
CA ASP A 162 -14.14 1.99 -0.31
C ASP A 162 -13.90 3.47 0.03
N GLN A 163 -13.63 4.32 -0.96
CA GLN A 163 -13.63 5.76 -0.76
C GLN A 163 -15.06 6.28 -0.81
N LEU A 164 -15.60 6.62 0.37
CA LEU A 164 -17.01 7.01 0.52
C LEU A 164 -17.24 8.51 0.28
N ASN A 165 -16.21 9.35 0.43
CA ASN A 165 -16.27 10.80 0.24
C ASN A 165 -14.90 11.39 -0.01
N GLY A 166 -14.85 12.62 -0.54
CA GLY A 166 -13.69 13.49 -0.56
C GLY A 166 -13.02 13.63 -1.91
N LYS A 167 -11.93 14.41 -1.90
CA LYS A 167 -11.07 14.62 -3.07
C LYS A 167 -10.27 13.37 -3.43
N GLU A 168 -9.64 13.36 -4.61
CA GLU A 168 -8.68 12.33 -4.98
C GLU A 168 -7.48 12.30 -4.03
N LEU A 169 -6.96 11.08 -3.80
CA LEU A 169 -5.78 10.84 -2.97
C LEU A 169 -4.53 11.42 -3.63
N SER A 170 -3.72 12.11 -2.85
CA SER A 170 -2.39 12.54 -3.26
C SER A 170 -1.33 11.48 -2.93
N TYR A 171 -0.13 11.64 -3.50
CA TYR A 171 1.03 10.81 -3.18
C TYR A 171 1.29 10.75 -1.66
N ASN A 172 1.29 11.90 -1.00
CA ASN A 172 1.51 11.97 0.45
C ASN A 172 0.36 11.33 1.24
N ASN A 173 -0.91 11.43 0.76
CA ASN A 173 -1.99 10.70 1.40
C ASN A 173 -1.77 9.19 1.34
N PHE A 174 -1.28 8.62 0.23
CA PHE A 174 -0.96 7.18 0.15
C PHE A 174 0.11 6.77 1.16
N LEU A 175 1.17 7.56 1.33
CA LEU A 175 2.22 7.27 2.32
C LEU A 175 1.69 7.30 3.76
N ASP A 176 0.90 8.33 4.08
CA ASP A 176 0.31 8.47 5.42
C ASP A 176 -0.75 7.39 5.70
N ILE A 177 -1.57 7.01 4.70
CA ILE A 177 -2.56 5.92 4.82
C ILE A 177 -1.86 4.59 5.04
N ASP A 178 -0.79 4.29 4.28
CA ASP A 178 0.00 3.07 4.46
C ASP A 178 0.55 2.98 5.89
N SER A 179 1.13 4.06 6.39
CA SER A 179 1.65 4.13 7.77
C SER A 179 0.54 3.96 8.81
N ALA A 180 -0.62 4.58 8.59
CA ALA A 180 -1.76 4.49 9.49
C ALA A 180 -2.33 3.06 9.57
N VAL A 181 -2.49 2.39 8.42
CA VAL A 181 -3.01 1.02 8.37
C VAL A 181 -2.01 0.04 8.98
N ASN A 182 -0.71 0.21 8.70
CA ASN A 182 0.34 -0.62 9.29
C ASN A 182 0.37 -0.50 10.81
N LEU A 183 0.33 0.71 11.36
CA LEU A 183 0.25 0.94 12.80
C LEU A 183 -1.04 0.35 13.39
N MET A 184 -2.20 0.61 12.79
CA MET A 184 -3.48 0.14 13.32
C MET A 184 -3.63 -1.38 13.25
N SER A 185 -2.90 -2.07 12.37
CA SER A 185 -2.89 -3.53 12.29
C SER A 185 -2.41 -4.20 13.58
N GLU A 186 -1.53 -3.55 14.36
CA GLU A 186 -1.06 -4.00 15.68
C GLU A 186 -2.17 -3.99 16.75
N PHE A 187 -3.23 -3.23 16.51
CA PHE A 187 -4.35 -3.02 17.45
C PHE A 187 -5.67 -3.61 16.95
N LYS A 188 -5.64 -4.45 15.93
CA LYS A 188 -6.85 -4.99 15.27
C LYS A 188 -7.80 -5.68 16.25
N SER A 189 -7.25 -6.47 17.19
CA SER A 189 -8.00 -7.25 18.19
C SER A 189 -8.22 -6.52 19.51
N ASP A 190 -7.65 -5.33 19.66
CA ASP A 190 -7.71 -4.56 20.91
C ASP A 190 -9.10 -3.89 21.09
N LEU A 191 -9.33 -3.36 22.28
CA LEU A 191 -10.43 -2.44 22.57
C LEU A 191 -10.39 -1.27 21.55
N PRO A 192 -11.43 -0.42 21.51
CA PRO A 192 -11.42 0.74 20.63
C PRO A 192 -10.10 1.52 20.73
N THR A 193 -9.37 1.52 19.63
CA THR A 193 -8.08 2.22 19.48
C THR A 193 -8.21 3.23 18.38
N PHE A 194 -7.79 4.45 18.67
CA PHE A 194 -7.79 5.55 17.72
C PHE A 194 -6.39 6.14 17.59
N ALA A 195 -5.94 6.33 16.35
CA ALA A 195 -4.65 6.95 16.06
C ALA A 195 -4.80 8.17 15.14
N ILE A 196 -3.96 9.16 15.35
CA ILE A 196 -3.81 10.35 14.53
C ILE A 196 -2.37 10.38 14.05
N LEU A 197 -2.17 10.38 12.74
CA LEU A 197 -0.84 10.38 12.12
C LEU A 197 -0.65 11.64 11.29
N LYS A 198 0.60 12.07 11.20
CA LYS A 198 1.05 13.12 10.30
C LYS A 198 2.47 12.84 9.85
N HIS A 199 2.73 12.97 8.55
CA HIS A 199 4.04 12.67 7.96
C HIS A 199 4.56 11.28 8.36
N ASN A 200 3.70 10.27 8.23
CA ASN A 200 3.98 8.85 8.49
C ASN A 200 4.23 8.49 9.97
N ASN A 201 4.05 9.40 10.92
CA ASN A 201 4.27 9.14 12.34
C ASN A 201 3.01 9.44 13.16
N ALA A 202 2.78 8.66 14.20
CA ALA A 202 1.70 8.93 15.14
C ALA A 202 2.02 10.17 15.97
N CYS A 203 1.18 11.19 15.90
CA CYS A 203 1.19 12.30 16.84
C CYS A 203 0.28 12.03 18.05
N GLY A 204 -0.63 11.09 17.95
CA GLY A 204 -1.46 10.63 19.05
C GLY A 204 -2.05 9.26 18.78
N ILE A 205 -2.11 8.42 19.80
CA ILE A 205 -2.80 7.12 19.77
C ILE A 205 -3.25 6.75 21.17
N SER A 206 -4.44 6.21 21.30
CA SER A 206 -4.90 5.67 22.58
C SER A 206 -5.93 4.55 22.42
N THR A 207 -5.94 3.63 23.39
CA THR A 207 -6.89 2.53 23.51
C THR A 207 -7.79 2.77 24.73
N ARG A 208 -9.13 2.75 24.53
CA ARG A 208 -10.12 3.03 25.57
C ARG A 208 -11.34 2.12 25.42
N LYS A 209 -12.31 2.26 26.34
CA LYS A 209 -13.56 1.49 26.30
C LYS A 209 -14.55 1.94 25.21
N SER A 210 -14.40 3.16 24.68
CA SER A 210 -15.25 3.70 23.60
C SER A 210 -14.39 4.39 22.55
N VAL A 211 -14.91 4.52 21.33
CA VAL A 211 -14.25 5.20 20.21
C VAL A 211 -14.04 6.68 20.55
N LEU A 212 -15.05 7.33 21.13
CA LEU A 212 -14.96 8.73 21.58
C LEU A 212 -13.81 8.93 22.55
N ALA A 213 -13.73 8.14 23.62
CA ALA A 213 -12.67 8.26 24.60
C ALA A 213 -11.28 7.95 24.00
N ALA A 214 -11.21 7.00 23.07
CA ALA A 214 -9.98 6.70 22.34
C ALA A 214 -9.55 7.88 21.45
N TYR A 215 -10.48 8.51 20.74
CA TYR A 215 -10.19 9.71 19.95
C TYR A 215 -9.69 10.87 20.82
N GLN A 216 -10.39 11.15 21.93
CA GLN A 216 -10.00 12.22 22.85
C GLN A 216 -8.61 11.99 23.45
N GLY A 217 -8.30 10.74 23.86
CA GLY A 217 -6.98 10.37 24.35
C GLY A 217 -5.89 10.48 23.27
N ALA A 218 -6.19 10.11 22.03
CA ALA A 218 -5.26 10.27 20.91
C ALA A 218 -5.01 11.76 20.61
N LEU A 219 -6.07 12.57 20.54
CA LEU A 219 -5.95 14.00 20.26
C LEU A 219 -5.15 14.74 21.35
N ALA A 220 -5.30 14.35 22.61
CA ALA A 220 -4.59 14.95 23.72
C ALA A 220 -3.05 14.79 23.62
N GLY A 221 -2.56 13.75 22.93
CA GLY A 221 -1.12 13.51 22.78
C GLY A 221 -0.39 14.65 22.05
N ASP A 222 -1.00 15.18 20.99
CA ASP A 222 -0.48 16.37 20.26
C ASP A 222 -1.61 17.01 19.43
N PRO A 223 -2.42 17.87 20.05
CA PRO A 223 -3.54 18.50 19.34
C PRO A 223 -3.10 19.48 18.25
N ILE A 224 -1.88 20.00 18.32
CA ILE A 224 -1.33 20.92 17.34
C ILE A 224 -0.99 20.18 16.04
N SER A 225 -0.23 19.08 16.16
CA SER A 225 0.16 18.26 14.98
C SER A 225 -1.02 17.50 14.37
N ALA A 226 -2.09 17.26 15.14
CA ALA A 226 -3.30 16.59 14.65
C ALA A 226 -4.01 17.36 13.51
N PHE A 227 -3.82 18.67 13.43
CA PHE A 227 -4.40 19.50 12.38
C PHE A 227 -3.89 19.07 10.99
N GLY A 228 -4.82 18.71 10.10
CA GLY A 228 -4.51 18.23 8.75
C GLY A 228 -3.97 16.79 8.71
N GLY A 229 -4.09 16.05 9.80
CA GLY A 229 -3.61 14.68 9.91
C GLY A 229 -4.55 13.63 9.30
N ILE A 230 -4.09 12.38 9.34
CA ILE A 230 -4.83 11.17 9.00
C ILE A 230 -5.34 10.54 10.29
N LEU A 231 -6.62 10.27 10.34
CA LEU A 231 -7.31 9.66 11.47
C LEU A 231 -7.65 8.22 11.15
N ILE A 232 -7.35 7.29 12.05
CA ILE A 232 -7.68 5.87 11.88
C ILE A 232 -8.19 5.25 13.17
N CYS A 233 -9.25 4.43 13.06
CA CYS A 233 -9.85 3.69 14.16
C CYS A 233 -9.98 2.20 13.81
N ASN A 234 -9.82 1.30 14.79
CA ASN A 234 -10.02 -0.14 14.62
C ASN A 234 -11.48 -0.58 14.79
N LYS A 235 -12.40 0.32 15.10
CA LYS A 235 -13.84 0.08 15.28
C LYS A 235 -14.68 1.04 14.45
N THR A 236 -15.96 0.72 14.29
CA THR A 236 -16.93 1.60 13.64
C THR A 236 -17.01 2.94 14.37
N ILE A 237 -16.95 4.04 13.63
CA ILE A 237 -17.06 5.38 14.20
C ILE A 237 -18.54 5.70 14.41
N ASP A 238 -18.89 5.99 15.67
CA ASP A 238 -20.22 6.39 16.11
C ASP A 238 -20.47 7.90 15.96
N HIS A 239 -21.74 8.30 16.17
CA HIS A 239 -22.13 9.71 16.04
C HIS A 239 -21.38 10.63 17.01
N ALA A 240 -21.27 10.25 18.29
CA ALA A 240 -20.61 11.07 19.31
C ALA A 240 -19.11 11.30 18.99
N SER A 241 -18.43 10.26 18.48
CA SER A 241 -17.06 10.38 18.01
C SER A 241 -16.95 11.29 16.79
N SER A 242 -17.91 11.22 15.87
CA SER A 242 -17.92 12.03 14.65
C SER A 242 -18.13 13.52 14.94
N GLU A 243 -18.90 13.88 15.97
CA GLU A 243 -19.07 15.26 16.42
C GLU A 243 -17.72 15.88 16.86
N GLU A 244 -16.93 15.14 17.64
CA GLU A 244 -15.61 15.61 18.09
C GLU A 244 -14.61 15.65 16.91
N ILE A 245 -14.58 14.61 16.07
CA ILE A 245 -13.73 14.58 14.86
C ILE A 245 -14.06 15.76 13.94
N ASN A 246 -15.33 16.15 13.83
CA ASN A 246 -15.75 17.22 12.92
C ASN A 246 -15.28 18.61 13.33
N LYS A 247 -14.88 18.79 14.61
CA LYS A 247 -14.26 20.02 15.12
C LYS A 247 -12.82 20.19 14.64
N LEU A 248 -12.13 19.08 14.32
CA LEU A 248 -10.76 19.07 13.82
C LEU A 248 -10.75 19.11 12.28
N PHE A 249 -9.90 19.94 11.70
CA PHE A 249 -9.54 19.78 10.30
C PHE A 249 -8.64 18.56 10.15
N CYS A 250 -9.12 17.54 9.43
CA CYS A 250 -8.37 16.35 9.07
C CYS A 250 -8.55 16.06 7.57
N GLU A 251 -7.51 15.51 6.94
CA GLU A 251 -7.55 15.20 5.52
C GLU A 251 -8.25 13.87 5.24
N VAL A 252 -7.96 12.85 6.03
CA VAL A 252 -8.47 11.49 5.84
C VAL A 252 -8.99 10.93 7.15
N VAL A 253 -10.11 10.22 7.09
CA VAL A 253 -10.65 9.41 8.19
C VAL A 253 -10.80 7.97 7.70
N ILE A 254 -10.26 7.01 8.45
CA ILE A 254 -10.22 5.58 8.11
C ILE A 254 -10.85 4.78 9.25
N ALA A 255 -11.82 3.94 8.92
CA ALA A 255 -12.43 3.01 9.87
C ALA A 255 -12.99 1.77 9.14
N PRO A 256 -13.25 0.65 9.83
CA PRO A 256 -13.94 -0.50 9.25
C PRO A 256 -15.41 -0.21 8.94
N GLY A 257 -15.99 0.84 9.51
CA GLY A 257 -17.37 1.27 9.29
C GLY A 257 -17.67 2.62 9.92
N TYR A 258 -18.84 3.13 9.60
CA TYR A 258 -19.37 4.39 10.11
C TYR A 258 -20.86 4.21 10.37
N ASP A 259 -21.34 4.65 11.53
CA ASP A 259 -22.79 4.75 11.73
C ASP A 259 -23.36 5.76 10.75
N LYS A 260 -24.63 5.59 10.36
CA LYS A 260 -25.26 6.42 9.33
C LYS A 260 -25.15 7.91 9.62
N ASP A 261 -25.48 8.30 10.85
CA ASP A 261 -25.46 9.71 11.26
C ASP A 261 -24.02 10.24 11.38
N ALA A 262 -23.08 9.40 11.80
CA ALA A 262 -21.66 9.71 11.82
C ALA A 262 -21.12 9.99 10.40
N PHE A 263 -21.48 9.14 9.45
CA PHE A 263 -21.09 9.32 8.06
C PHE A 263 -21.65 10.63 7.47
N GLU A 264 -22.96 10.88 7.68
CA GLU A 264 -23.59 12.11 7.20
C GLU A 264 -22.92 13.38 7.75
N LEU A 265 -22.53 13.36 9.03
CA LEU A 265 -21.81 14.48 9.65
C LEU A 265 -20.39 14.63 9.08
N LEU A 266 -19.62 13.54 8.97
CA LEU A 266 -18.24 13.61 8.48
C LEU A 266 -18.17 14.05 7.02
N LYS A 267 -19.08 13.62 6.15
CA LYS A 267 -19.11 14.00 4.73
C LYS A 267 -19.54 15.44 4.49
N SER A 268 -20.07 16.15 5.52
CA SER A 268 -20.37 17.58 5.42
C SER A 268 -19.16 18.44 5.00
N LYS A 269 -17.96 17.93 5.25
CA LYS A 269 -16.70 18.52 4.74
C LYS A 269 -16.38 17.89 3.38
N LYS A 270 -16.80 18.54 2.29
CA LYS A 270 -16.71 18.05 0.90
C LYS A 270 -15.36 17.44 0.51
N ASN A 271 -14.26 18.03 0.96
CA ASN A 271 -12.91 17.60 0.58
C ASN A 271 -12.30 16.55 1.54
N ARG A 272 -12.96 16.26 2.68
CA ARG A 272 -12.49 15.25 3.62
C ARG A 272 -12.61 13.87 2.98
N ILE A 273 -11.51 13.15 2.93
CA ILE A 273 -11.47 11.79 2.41
C ILE A 273 -11.95 10.85 3.52
N ILE A 274 -12.98 10.07 3.22
CA ILE A 274 -13.54 9.07 4.13
C ILE A 274 -13.34 7.71 3.49
N LEU A 275 -12.55 6.87 4.14
CA LEU A 275 -12.19 5.52 3.68
C LEU A 275 -12.78 4.47 4.61
N LYS A 276 -13.53 3.55 4.02
CA LYS A 276 -13.95 2.33 4.72
C LYS A 276 -12.93 1.23 4.42
N LEU A 277 -12.23 0.76 5.45
CA LEU A 277 -11.28 -0.34 5.34
C LEU A 277 -12.02 -1.66 5.20
N LYS A 278 -11.82 -2.38 4.08
CA LYS A 278 -12.45 -3.67 3.80
C LYS A 278 -11.65 -4.84 4.34
N ASN A 279 -10.34 -4.80 4.12
CA ASN A 279 -9.43 -5.83 4.59
C ASN A 279 -8.02 -5.24 4.83
N ASN A 280 -7.16 -6.03 5.47
CA ASN A 280 -5.76 -5.67 5.76
C ASN A 280 -4.79 -6.62 5.04
N ASN A 281 -5.12 -7.11 3.85
CA ASN A 281 -4.27 -8.00 3.07
C ASN A 281 -3.12 -7.23 2.42
N LEU A 282 -2.28 -6.64 3.25
CA LEU A 282 -1.08 -5.94 2.80
C LEU A 282 0.02 -6.94 2.42
N SER A 283 0.93 -6.50 1.55
CA SER A 283 2.11 -7.30 1.20
C SER A 283 2.87 -7.74 2.45
N LYS A 284 3.31 -8.99 2.46
CA LYS A 284 4.20 -9.54 3.49
C LYS A 284 5.68 -9.18 3.24
N LYS A 285 5.96 -8.52 2.13
CA LYS A 285 7.30 -8.10 1.70
C LYS A 285 7.37 -6.60 1.52
N ILE A 286 8.52 -6.03 1.77
CA ILE A 286 8.84 -4.62 1.56
C ILE A 286 9.90 -4.53 0.47
N VAL A 287 9.64 -3.68 -0.52
CA VAL A 287 10.57 -3.34 -1.60
C VAL A 287 10.88 -1.86 -1.51
N ARG A 288 12.15 -1.53 -1.49
CA ARG A 288 12.62 -0.15 -1.45
C ARG A 288 13.66 0.10 -2.52
N THR A 289 13.50 1.14 -3.31
CA THR A 289 14.54 1.59 -4.24
C THR A 289 15.76 2.04 -3.45
N CYS A 290 16.94 1.61 -3.87
CA CYS A 290 18.21 1.96 -3.25
C CYS A 290 19.30 2.00 -4.32
N LEU A 291 19.99 3.14 -4.45
CA LEU A 291 20.98 3.37 -5.50
C LEU A 291 20.41 3.02 -6.89
N ASN A 292 21.03 2.13 -7.63
CA ASN A 292 20.61 1.62 -8.94
C ASN A 292 19.87 0.27 -8.86
N GLY A 293 19.39 -0.12 -7.68
CA GLY A 293 18.72 -1.40 -7.44
C GLY A 293 17.57 -1.27 -6.44
N ILE A 294 17.24 -2.40 -5.81
CA ILE A 294 16.24 -2.49 -4.77
C ILE A 294 16.77 -3.24 -3.54
N LEU A 295 16.26 -2.86 -2.39
CA LEU A 295 16.32 -3.66 -1.17
C LEU A 295 14.99 -4.39 -1.02
N PHE A 296 15.05 -5.69 -0.74
CA PHE A 296 13.91 -6.56 -0.57
C PHE A 296 14.01 -7.28 0.78
N GLN A 297 12.96 -7.23 1.58
CA GLN A 297 12.92 -7.87 2.89
C GLN A 297 11.51 -8.34 3.26
N ASP A 298 11.44 -9.21 4.26
CA ASP A 298 10.19 -9.50 4.93
C ASP A 298 9.69 -8.27 5.67
N LYS A 299 8.35 -8.07 5.68
CA LYS A 299 7.74 -7.09 6.55
C LYS A 299 7.90 -7.53 7.99
N ASP A 300 8.23 -6.62 8.89
CA ASP A 300 8.23 -6.90 10.31
C ASP A 300 6.79 -7.10 10.81
N ASN A 301 6.40 -8.37 10.94
CA ASN A 301 5.10 -8.77 11.44
C ASN A 301 5.17 -9.28 12.89
N LYS A 302 6.35 -9.23 13.53
CA LYS A 302 6.50 -9.61 14.93
C LYS A 302 5.96 -8.47 15.82
N THR A 303 4.98 -8.77 16.63
CA THR A 303 4.51 -7.90 17.72
C THR A 303 5.02 -8.46 19.02
N ASP A 304 5.65 -7.62 19.85
CA ASP A 304 6.14 -8.04 21.16
C ASP A 304 4.98 -8.43 22.06
N SER A 305 5.16 -9.52 22.80
CA SER A 305 4.27 -10.05 23.81
C SER A 305 5.01 -10.18 25.16
N ILE A 306 4.30 -10.53 26.22
CA ILE A 306 4.92 -10.70 27.53
C ILE A 306 5.98 -11.82 27.54
N GLU A 307 5.82 -12.84 26.70
CA GLU A 307 6.76 -13.96 26.56
C GLU A 307 8.10 -13.54 25.95
N ASP A 308 8.13 -12.42 25.24
CA ASP A 308 9.35 -11.87 24.64
C ASP A 308 10.17 -11.05 25.65
N PHE A 309 9.61 -10.72 26.81
CA PHE A 309 10.25 -9.83 27.79
C PHE A 309 11.29 -10.57 28.64
N SER A 310 12.50 -10.01 28.66
CA SER A 310 13.52 -10.32 29.66
C SER A 310 13.61 -9.16 30.65
N ILE A 311 13.55 -9.46 31.97
CA ILE A 311 13.55 -8.45 33.01
C ILE A 311 14.88 -8.54 33.77
N PRO A 312 15.93 -7.83 33.35
CA PRO A 312 17.24 -7.89 33.98
C PRO A 312 17.34 -7.01 35.24
N THR A 313 16.34 -6.16 35.50
CA THR A 313 16.30 -5.23 36.64
C THR A 313 15.78 -5.89 37.91
N VAL A 314 16.19 -5.38 39.07
CA VAL A 314 15.70 -5.84 40.38
C VAL A 314 14.20 -5.54 40.51
N LYS A 315 13.78 -4.32 40.18
CA LYS A 315 12.37 -3.93 40.15
C LYS A 315 11.72 -4.49 38.88
N LYS A 316 10.64 -5.26 39.06
CA LYS A 316 9.82 -5.77 37.98
C LYS A 316 8.70 -4.80 37.64
N PRO A 317 8.26 -4.71 36.39
CA PRO A 317 7.09 -3.93 36.02
C PRO A 317 5.83 -4.56 36.65
N SER A 318 4.88 -3.72 37.03
CA SER A 318 3.51 -4.14 37.32
C SER A 318 2.77 -4.60 36.08
N ASP A 319 1.64 -5.31 36.22
CA ASP A 319 0.81 -5.73 35.11
C ASP A 319 0.41 -4.55 34.21
N LYS A 320 0.08 -3.42 34.81
CA LYS A 320 -0.30 -2.20 34.14
C LYS A 320 0.88 -1.59 33.33
N GLU A 321 2.06 -1.53 33.93
CA GLU A 321 3.27 -1.08 33.23
C GLU A 321 3.62 -2.04 32.08
N THR A 322 3.42 -3.34 32.25
CA THR A 322 3.63 -4.35 31.23
C THR A 322 2.68 -4.14 30.04
N GLU A 323 1.39 -3.88 30.30
CA GLU A 323 0.44 -3.52 29.22
C GLU A 323 0.83 -2.24 28.50
N ASP A 324 1.29 -1.23 29.22
CA ASP A 324 1.75 0.04 28.65
C ASP A 324 3.07 -0.12 27.86
N LEU A 325 3.99 -1.01 28.30
CA LEU A 325 5.21 -1.35 27.55
C LEU A 325 4.90 -2.02 26.22
N ILE A 326 3.98 -3.01 26.20
CA ILE A 326 3.53 -3.65 24.95
C ILE A 326 2.88 -2.62 24.02
N PHE A 327 2.05 -1.74 24.57
CA PHE A 327 1.43 -0.66 23.80
C PHE A 327 2.48 0.30 23.22
N ALA A 328 3.47 0.70 24.01
CA ALA A 328 4.55 1.59 23.57
C ALA A 328 5.46 0.93 22.52
N SER A 329 5.77 -0.36 22.66
CA SER A 329 6.56 -1.14 21.70
C SER A 329 5.88 -1.20 20.32
N LYS A 330 4.56 -1.45 20.27
CA LYS A 330 3.77 -1.41 19.03
C LYS A 330 3.92 -0.06 18.32
N ILE A 331 3.88 1.06 19.04
CA ILE A 331 4.02 2.39 18.45
C ILE A 331 5.46 2.64 18.01
N CYS A 332 6.43 2.26 18.83
CA CYS A 332 7.85 2.44 18.59
C CYS A 332 8.28 1.77 17.26
N LYS A 333 7.81 0.55 17.00
CA LYS A 333 8.01 -0.21 15.78
C LYS A 333 7.61 0.58 14.51
N HIS A 334 6.55 1.40 14.59
CA HIS A 334 6.01 2.19 13.48
C HIS A 334 6.46 3.66 13.49
N THR A 335 7.44 4.01 14.33
CA THR A 335 7.97 5.37 14.43
C THR A 335 9.39 5.43 13.85
N LYS A 336 9.69 6.51 13.12
CA LYS A 336 10.98 6.64 12.43
C LYS A 336 12.16 6.68 13.42
N SER A 337 13.14 5.83 13.20
CA SER A 337 14.39 5.70 13.97
C SER A 337 15.29 6.97 13.87
N ASN A 338 16.09 7.35 14.89
CA ASN A 338 15.99 6.86 16.25
C ASN A 338 14.72 7.41 16.90
N THR A 339 14.03 6.57 17.66
CA THR A 339 12.81 6.99 18.35
C THR A 339 12.77 6.56 19.82
N ILE A 340 12.11 7.41 20.62
CA ILE A 340 11.66 7.11 21.98
C ILE A 340 10.17 7.39 22.04
N VAL A 341 9.43 6.44 22.57
CA VAL A 341 7.98 6.54 22.81
C VAL A 341 7.71 6.53 24.31
N LEU A 342 7.02 7.54 24.80
CA LEU A 342 6.54 7.61 26.18
C LEU A 342 5.03 7.34 26.21
N ALA A 343 4.62 6.37 27.02
CA ALA A 343 3.21 5.97 27.10
C ALA A 343 2.76 5.75 28.57
N LYS A 344 1.47 5.92 28.80
CA LYS A 344 0.82 5.66 30.10
C LYS A 344 -0.66 5.38 29.89
N ASN A 345 -1.19 4.39 30.57
CA ASN A 345 -2.61 4.02 30.48
C ASN A 345 -3.07 3.76 29.03
N LYS A 346 -2.24 3.05 28.24
CA LYS A 346 -2.49 2.79 26.80
C LYS A 346 -2.80 4.08 26.00
N GLN A 347 -2.02 5.12 26.28
CA GLN A 347 -2.03 6.38 25.56
C GLN A 347 -0.60 6.83 25.29
N LEU A 348 -0.33 7.20 24.03
CA LEU A 348 0.89 7.92 23.67
C LEU A 348 0.88 9.28 24.35
N ILE A 349 1.83 9.49 25.25
CA ILE A 349 2.07 10.80 25.86
C ILE A 349 2.83 11.68 24.89
N SER A 350 3.93 11.16 24.39
CA SER A 350 4.78 11.86 23.40
C SER A 350 5.76 10.89 22.76
N SER A 351 6.36 11.32 21.66
CA SER A 351 7.48 10.62 21.04
C SER A 351 8.54 11.59 20.56
N GLY A 352 9.80 11.18 20.65
CA GLY A 352 10.90 11.76 19.91
C GLY A 352 11.13 10.93 18.66
N THR A 353 11.18 11.54 17.48
CA THR A 353 11.07 10.84 16.21
C THR A 353 12.20 11.24 15.26
N GLY A 354 12.87 10.25 14.65
CA GLY A 354 13.82 10.51 13.56
C GLY A 354 15.08 11.27 13.95
N GLN A 355 15.50 11.14 15.20
CA GLN A 355 16.66 11.84 15.75
C GLN A 355 17.96 11.10 15.43
N THR A 356 19.08 11.83 15.37
CA THR A 356 20.40 11.25 15.15
C THR A 356 20.97 10.53 16.38
N SER A 357 20.47 10.87 17.57
CA SER A 357 20.80 10.17 18.81
C SER A 357 19.53 9.81 19.61
N ARG A 358 19.63 8.75 20.44
CA ARG A 358 18.55 8.36 21.35
C ARG A 358 18.32 9.38 22.46
N VAL A 359 19.40 10.01 22.92
CA VAL A 359 19.32 11.08 23.94
C VAL A 359 18.51 12.26 23.42
N ASP A 360 18.72 12.65 22.16
CA ASP A 360 17.94 13.74 21.56
C ASP A 360 16.48 13.33 21.35
N ALA A 361 16.23 12.08 20.95
CA ALA A 361 14.86 11.56 20.86
C ALA A 361 14.16 11.57 22.22
N LEU A 362 14.84 11.16 23.28
CA LEU A 362 14.29 11.21 24.63
C LEU A 362 14.02 12.64 25.10
N LYS A 363 14.97 13.54 24.93
CA LYS A 363 14.81 14.96 25.28
C LYS A 363 13.64 15.59 24.52
N GLN A 364 13.50 15.31 23.23
CA GLN A 364 12.37 15.77 22.41
C GLN A 364 11.04 15.23 22.95
N ALA A 365 10.97 13.94 23.32
CA ALA A 365 9.77 13.35 23.89
C ALA A 365 9.39 14.01 25.23
N ILE A 366 10.38 14.22 26.12
CA ILE A 366 10.17 14.86 27.42
C ILE A 366 9.69 16.32 27.24
N GLU A 367 10.33 17.09 26.39
CA GLU A 367 9.94 18.47 26.13
C GLU A 367 8.51 18.55 25.58
N LYS A 368 8.19 17.68 24.62
CA LYS A 368 6.86 17.62 24.03
C LYS A 368 5.78 17.25 25.05
N SER A 369 6.07 16.29 25.96
CA SER A 369 5.14 15.94 27.05
C SER A 369 4.84 17.13 27.97
N LYS A 370 5.86 17.93 28.29
CA LYS A 370 5.72 19.15 29.12
C LYS A 370 4.88 20.21 28.42
N ASN A 371 5.06 20.40 27.13
CA ASN A 371 4.29 21.37 26.33
C ASN A 371 2.78 21.09 26.32
N PHE A 372 2.40 19.81 26.49
CA PHE A 372 0.99 19.39 26.58
C PHE A 372 0.56 19.05 28.03
N ASN A 373 1.35 19.46 29.03
CA ASN A 373 1.05 19.31 30.46
C ASN A 373 0.86 17.85 30.92
N PHE A 374 1.57 16.90 30.30
CA PHE A 374 1.57 15.52 30.78
C PHE A 374 2.51 15.34 31.96
N ASN A 375 2.03 14.63 32.98
CA ASN A 375 2.87 14.12 34.05
C ASN A 375 3.48 12.79 33.64
N LEU A 376 4.81 12.71 33.65
CA LEU A 376 5.57 11.52 33.25
C LEU A 376 5.72 10.50 34.41
N ASP A 377 5.39 10.85 35.68
CA ASP A 377 5.50 9.91 36.78
C ASP A 377 4.77 8.59 36.49
N GLY A 378 5.48 7.47 36.54
CA GLY A 378 4.97 6.14 36.27
C GLY A 378 4.55 5.91 34.81
N SER A 379 5.07 6.70 33.86
CA SER A 379 5.02 6.38 32.44
C SER A 379 6.04 5.30 32.06
N VAL A 380 5.82 4.65 30.92
CA VAL A 380 6.77 3.70 30.37
C VAL A 380 7.47 4.31 29.16
N MET A 381 8.68 3.78 28.86
CA MET A 381 9.50 4.21 27.74
C MET A 381 9.81 3.01 26.82
N ALA A 382 9.56 3.14 25.54
CA ALA A 382 10.02 2.21 24.52
C ALA A 382 11.04 2.88 23.60
N SER A 383 12.05 2.10 23.15
CA SER A 383 13.10 2.53 22.22
C SER A 383 13.18 1.54 21.07
N ASP A 384 13.45 2.03 19.87
CA ASP A 384 13.63 1.19 18.64
C ASP A 384 14.89 0.32 18.66
N ALA A 385 15.84 0.56 19.58
CA ALA A 385 17.00 -0.29 19.82
C ALA A 385 17.56 -0.06 21.24
N PHE A 386 18.62 -0.81 21.59
CA PHE A 386 19.26 -0.76 22.91
C PHE A 386 19.92 0.59 23.20
N PHE A 387 20.10 0.89 24.49
CA PHE A 387 20.87 2.04 24.97
C PHE A 387 22.34 1.68 25.12
N PRO A 388 23.25 2.30 24.33
CA PRO A 388 24.68 2.02 24.46
C PRO A 388 25.30 2.59 25.75
N PHE A 389 24.63 3.58 26.37
CA PHE A 389 25.08 4.27 27.58
C PHE A 389 23.92 4.41 28.56
N PRO A 390 24.18 4.62 29.87
CA PRO A 390 23.14 4.76 30.90
C PRO A 390 22.39 6.11 30.88
N ASP A 391 22.87 7.07 30.10
CA ASP A 391 22.42 8.45 30.04
C ASP A 391 20.90 8.59 29.78
N CYS A 392 20.33 7.80 28.88
CA CYS A 392 18.90 7.82 28.62
C CYS A 392 18.10 7.34 29.83
N VAL A 393 18.60 6.32 30.57
CA VAL A 393 17.92 5.80 31.76
C VAL A 393 17.98 6.82 32.90
N GLU A 394 19.15 7.47 33.09
CA GLU A 394 19.35 8.51 34.07
C GLU A 394 18.46 9.74 33.80
N ILE A 395 18.42 10.20 32.55
CA ILE A 395 17.54 11.31 32.14
C ILE A 395 16.07 10.97 32.38
N ALA A 396 15.63 9.77 31.98
CA ALA A 396 14.24 9.34 32.17
C ALA A 396 13.88 9.26 33.66
N HIS A 397 14.74 8.66 34.48
CA HIS A 397 14.56 8.57 35.93
C HIS A 397 14.37 9.96 36.62
N ASN A 398 15.15 10.95 36.18
CA ASN A 398 15.06 12.31 36.70
C ASN A 398 13.79 13.07 36.32
N GLN A 399 12.98 12.50 35.42
CA GLN A 399 11.71 13.10 34.97
C GLN A 399 10.46 12.34 35.48
N GLY A 400 10.63 11.32 36.34
CA GLY A 400 9.60 10.45 36.87
C GLY A 400 9.56 9.12 36.16
#